data_c366fae25b51c85486c2050e5632ece0
#
_entry.id   c366fae25b51c85486c2050e5632ece0
#
_cell.length_a   1.000
_cell.length_b   1.000
_cell.length_c   1.000
_cell.angle_alpha   90.00
_cell.angle_beta   90.00
_cell.angle_gamma   90.00
#
_symmetry.space_group_name_H-M   'P 1'
#
loop_
_entity.id
_entity.type
_entity.pdbx_description
1 polymer ?
#
loop_
_entity_poly.entity_id
_entity_poly.type
_entity_poly.pdbx_seq_one_letter_code
_entity_poly.pdbx_strand_id
1 'polypeptide(L)'
;MTAPTEAAAETADADGFTSLRIKNVVRETDDAISIVFDVPPHLAEHFSYRAGQYLALRIQVDGQEYRRCYSMSSSPVKHQDLRVTIKRDRDGVVSNWLNDHAGPGDRISVAAPEGRFVRSGKDRELVAFAGGSGITPVFSLIQTELAESAGRARLLYANREATSVIFREALDGLVDEHGDRFGLQHHLDVEQGVVTAEKIAAFIAEAGTDADCYVCGPGPFMDTVERALLDAGVPAEQVHLERFTVAPVPTPSSGAQVTETVTIELDRETVTVDYRAGHTLLQMARMAGLRAPSSCETGSCGTCIALVTEGEARLLNNDALDEDEVAEGLVVTCQAIPTSPTIRFVYE
;
A
#
# COMPACT_ATOMS: atom_id res chain seq x y z
N MET A 1 -45.73 16.33 -8.15
CA MET A 1 -44.66 16.46 -7.16
C MET A 1 -44.28 15.03 -6.75
N THR A 2 -43.34 14.43 -7.43
CA THR A 2 -42.75 13.15 -7.10
C THR A 2 -41.65 13.42 -6.07
N ALA A 3 -41.77 12.82 -4.89
CA ALA A 3 -40.73 12.87 -3.85
C ALA A 3 -39.39 12.30 -4.41
N PRO A 4 -38.25 12.85 -3.98
CA PRO A 4 -36.96 12.25 -4.36
C PRO A 4 -36.90 10.84 -3.76
N THR A 5 -36.58 9.88 -4.59
CA THR A 5 -36.30 8.49 -4.20
C THR A 5 -35.21 8.53 -3.13
N GLU A 6 -35.51 8.06 -1.92
CA GLU A 6 -34.52 7.80 -0.86
C GLU A 6 -33.39 6.98 -1.49
N ALA A 7 -32.18 7.54 -1.48
CA ALA A 7 -30.98 6.81 -1.82
C ALA A 7 -30.89 5.62 -0.85
N ALA A 8 -30.93 4.41 -1.39
CA ALA A 8 -30.69 3.20 -0.61
C ALA A 8 -29.42 3.40 0.21
N ALA A 9 -29.46 3.14 1.50
CA ALA A 9 -28.32 3.28 2.40
C ALA A 9 -27.14 2.48 1.79
N GLU A 10 -26.06 3.18 1.50
CA GLU A 10 -24.84 2.57 0.96
C GLU A 10 -24.25 1.66 2.04
N THR A 11 -24.42 0.36 1.90
CA THR A 11 -23.83 -0.66 2.78
C THR A 11 -22.74 -1.40 2.03
N ALA A 12 -21.80 -1.96 2.76
CA ALA A 12 -20.79 -2.83 2.17
C ALA A 12 -21.46 -4.04 1.52
N ASP A 13 -20.95 -4.45 0.36
CA ASP A 13 -21.36 -5.69 -0.29
C ASP A 13 -20.76 -6.93 0.43
N ALA A 14 -21.04 -8.13 -0.10
CA ALA A 14 -20.58 -9.39 0.49
C ALA A 14 -19.05 -9.53 0.55
N ASP A 15 -18.33 -8.77 -0.28
CA ASP A 15 -16.86 -8.72 -0.32
C ASP A 15 -16.30 -7.55 0.53
N GLY A 16 -17.14 -6.82 1.28
CA GLY A 16 -16.72 -5.71 2.13
C GLY A 16 -16.46 -4.39 1.40
N PHE A 17 -16.88 -4.25 0.13
CA PHE A 17 -16.71 -3.02 -0.63
C PHE A 17 -17.95 -2.14 -0.58
N THR A 18 -17.74 -0.86 -0.36
CA THR A 18 -18.78 0.19 -0.38
C THR A 18 -18.57 1.08 -1.58
N SER A 19 -19.64 1.44 -2.30
CA SER A 19 -19.57 2.35 -3.44
C SER A 19 -19.52 3.80 -2.95
N LEU A 20 -18.36 4.46 -3.07
CA LEU A 20 -18.19 5.88 -2.73
C LEU A 20 -18.20 6.75 -4.00
N ARG A 21 -18.78 7.95 -3.85
CA ARG A 21 -18.77 8.96 -4.91
C ARG A 21 -17.45 9.74 -4.88
N ILE A 22 -16.87 10.00 -6.06
CA ILE A 22 -15.76 10.94 -6.20
C ILE A 22 -16.31 12.36 -6.03
N LYS A 23 -15.83 13.06 -5.00
CA LYS A 23 -16.16 14.47 -4.74
C LYS A 23 -15.36 15.40 -5.65
N ASN A 24 -14.05 15.11 -5.80
CA ASN A 24 -13.15 15.89 -6.61
C ASN A 24 -11.97 15.05 -7.10
N VAL A 25 -11.36 15.49 -8.20
CA VAL A 25 -10.08 14.96 -8.73
C VAL A 25 -9.12 16.12 -8.89
N VAL A 26 -7.93 16.02 -8.28
CA VAL A 26 -6.88 17.04 -8.34
C VAL A 26 -5.71 16.50 -9.16
N ARG A 27 -5.27 17.25 -10.15
CA ARG A 27 -4.05 16.95 -10.90
C ARG A 27 -2.84 17.39 -10.08
N GLU A 28 -2.05 16.43 -9.60
CA GLU A 28 -0.84 16.71 -8.80
C GLU A 28 0.39 16.94 -9.69
N THR A 29 0.53 16.08 -10.71
CA THR A 29 1.57 16.15 -11.75
C THR A 29 1.00 15.66 -13.08
N ASP A 30 1.77 15.66 -14.16
CA ASP A 30 1.33 15.12 -15.45
C ASP A 30 0.98 13.62 -15.37
N ASP A 31 1.58 12.90 -14.42
CA ASP A 31 1.42 11.46 -14.24
C ASP A 31 0.77 11.05 -12.90
N ALA A 32 0.22 12.00 -12.13
CA ALA A 32 -0.42 11.70 -10.85
C ALA A 32 -1.67 12.54 -10.60
N ILE A 33 -2.72 11.87 -10.05
CA ILE A 33 -3.96 12.49 -9.59
C ILE A 33 -4.26 12.12 -8.14
N SER A 34 -4.91 13.03 -7.43
CA SER A 34 -5.59 12.76 -6.17
C SER A 34 -7.07 12.60 -6.40
N ILE A 35 -7.65 11.50 -5.90
CA ILE A 35 -9.10 11.25 -5.85
C ILE A 35 -9.58 11.54 -4.44
N VAL A 36 -10.52 12.47 -4.32
CA VAL A 36 -11.17 12.86 -3.06
C VAL A 36 -12.54 12.23 -3.03
N PHE A 37 -12.83 11.44 -2.01
CA PHE A 37 -14.11 10.76 -1.85
C PHE A 37 -15.09 11.58 -1.00
N ASP A 38 -16.36 11.46 -1.35
CA ASP A 38 -17.50 11.95 -0.56
C ASP A 38 -17.96 10.80 0.35
N VAL A 39 -17.56 10.84 1.62
CA VAL A 39 -17.92 9.83 2.61
C VAL A 39 -19.20 10.28 3.32
N PRO A 40 -20.33 9.59 3.15
CA PRO A 40 -21.57 9.91 3.83
C PRO A 40 -21.42 9.84 5.36
N PRO A 41 -22.13 10.69 6.15
CA PRO A 41 -21.98 10.70 7.61
C PRO A 41 -22.20 9.35 8.29
N HIS A 42 -23.11 8.51 7.78
CA HIS A 42 -23.37 7.18 8.34
C HIS A 42 -22.25 6.15 8.09
N LEU A 43 -21.31 6.46 7.19
CA LEU A 43 -20.12 5.65 6.89
C LEU A 43 -18.84 6.24 7.50
N ALA A 44 -18.92 7.37 8.22
CA ALA A 44 -17.74 8.04 8.76
C ALA A 44 -16.89 7.15 9.69
N GLU A 45 -17.55 6.33 10.52
CA GLU A 45 -16.87 5.37 11.39
C GLU A 45 -16.21 4.23 10.59
N HIS A 46 -16.90 3.70 9.57
CA HIS A 46 -16.41 2.64 8.70
C HIS A 46 -15.15 3.06 7.91
N PHE A 47 -15.07 4.35 7.53
CA PHE A 47 -13.93 4.92 6.84
C PHE A 47 -13.00 5.73 7.75
N SER A 48 -13.11 5.56 9.07
CA SER A 48 -12.15 6.10 10.03
C SER A 48 -10.81 5.38 9.83
N TYR A 49 -9.69 6.13 9.83
CA TYR A 49 -8.39 5.58 9.54
C TYR A 49 -7.27 6.19 10.38
N ARG A 50 -6.13 5.54 10.39
CA ARG A 50 -4.87 6.07 10.90
C ARG A 50 -4.01 6.52 9.73
N ALA A 51 -3.26 7.61 9.90
CA ALA A 51 -2.31 8.08 8.89
C ALA A 51 -1.34 6.97 8.50
N GLY A 52 -1.09 6.83 7.18
CA GLY A 52 -0.26 5.78 6.59
C GLY A 52 -1.04 4.54 6.13
N GLN A 53 -2.30 4.36 6.51
CA GLN A 53 -3.15 3.29 5.97
C GLN A 53 -3.55 3.54 4.52
N TYR A 54 -4.09 2.51 3.85
CA TYR A 54 -4.51 2.54 2.46
C TYR A 54 -5.98 2.10 2.29
N LEU A 55 -6.53 2.35 1.11
CA LEU A 55 -7.81 1.83 0.63
C LEU A 55 -7.57 0.83 -0.49
N ALA A 56 -8.27 -0.32 -0.44
CA ALA A 56 -8.39 -1.17 -1.61
C ALA A 56 -9.53 -0.66 -2.49
N LEU A 57 -9.23 -0.36 -3.74
CA LEU A 57 -10.18 0.05 -4.77
C LEU A 57 -10.47 -1.12 -5.69
N ARG A 58 -11.75 -1.35 -6.00
CA ARG A 58 -12.21 -2.35 -6.96
C ARG A 58 -12.72 -1.63 -8.20
N ILE A 59 -12.04 -1.84 -9.32
CA ILE A 59 -12.23 -1.11 -10.58
C ILE A 59 -12.53 -2.11 -11.69
N GLN A 60 -13.49 -1.78 -12.56
CA GLN A 60 -13.77 -2.50 -13.79
C GLN A 60 -13.08 -1.81 -14.96
N VAL A 61 -12.19 -2.51 -15.66
CA VAL A 61 -11.53 -2.03 -16.88
C VAL A 61 -11.75 -3.06 -17.98
N ASP A 62 -12.36 -2.68 -19.08
CA ASP A 62 -12.64 -3.55 -20.24
C ASP A 62 -13.38 -4.85 -19.87
N GLY A 63 -14.28 -4.79 -18.87
CA GLY A 63 -15.08 -5.94 -18.40
C GLY A 63 -14.33 -6.87 -17.44
N GLN A 64 -13.09 -6.55 -17.07
CA GLN A 64 -12.30 -7.27 -16.08
C GLN A 64 -12.24 -6.48 -14.77
N GLU A 65 -12.44 -7.19 -13.64
CA GLU A 65 -12.31 -6.63 -12.32
C GLU A 65 -10.83 -6.63 -11.86
N TYR A 66 -10.42 -5.50 -11.31
CA TYR A 66 -9.11 -5.32 -10.69
C TYR A 66 -9.27 -4.78 -9.27
N ARG A 67 -8.45 -5.27 -8.35
CA ARG A 67 -8.31 -4.72 -7.00
C ARG A 67 -6.92 -4.11 -6.86
N ARG A 68 -6.84 -2.86 -6.38
CA ARG A 68 -5.56 -2.14 -6.20
C ARG A 68 -5.62 -1.29 -4.94
N CYS A 69 -4.52 -1.30 -4.20
CA CYS A 69 -4.36 -0.51 -2.99
C CYS A 69 -3.70 0.82 -3.27
N TYR A 70 -4.22 1.86 -2.64
CA TYR A 70 -3.67 3.20 -2.70
C TYR A 70 -3.67 3.82 -1.31
N SER A 71 -2.48 4.21 -0.83
CA SER A 71 -2.33 4.84 0.48
C SER A 71 -3.08 6.16 0.54
N MET A 72 -3.68 6.42 1.68
CA MET A 72 -4.31 7.71 1.94
C MET A 72 -3.25 8.81 2.00
N SER A 73 -3.55 9.93 1.36
CA SER A 73 -2.69 11.11 1.33
C SER A 73 -3.31 12.31 2.06
N SER A 74 -4.48 12.13 2.67
CA SER A 74 -5.10 13.07 3.61
C SER A 74 -4.67 12.78 5.04
N SER A 75 -4.90 13.73 5.95
CA SER A 75 -4.72 13.54 7.39
C SER A 75 -6.06 13.31 8.07
N PRO A 76 -6.21 12.25 8.91
CA PRO A 76 -7.46 11.97 9.61
C PRO A 76 -7.82 13.03 10.64
N VAL A 77 -6.85 13.80 11.13
CA VAL A 77 -7.04 14.78 12.22
C VAL A 77 -7.22 16.21 11.73
N LYS A 78 -6.88 16.51 10.47
CA LYS A 78 -7.08 17.86 9.89
C LYS A 78 -8.48 18.06 9.32
N HIS A 79 -9.45 17.18 9.61
CA HIS A 79 -10.81 17.19 9.06
C HIS A 79 -10.83 17.25 7.52
N GLN A 80 -9.86 16.65 6.88
CA GLN A 80 -9.77 16.54 5.44
C GLN A 80 -10.69 15.44 4.93
N ASP A 81 -11.23 15.62 3.73
CA ASP A 81 -11.93 14.54 3.03
C ASP A 81 -10.98 13.37 2.77
N LEU A 82 -11.51 12.16 2.76
CA LEU A 82 -10.79 10.93 2.44
C LEU A 82 -10.18 11.03 1.05
N ARG A 83 -8.84 10.93 0.94
CA ARG A 83 -8.11 11.13 -0.31
C ARG A 83 -7.04 10.07 -0.52
N VAL A 84 -7.02 9.51 -1.71
CA VAL A 84 -5.91 8.69 -2.23
C VAL A 84 -5.25 9.39 -3.41
N THR A 85 -3.94 9.13 -3.62
CA THR A 85 -3.22 9.71 -4.75
C THR A 85 -2.57 8.62 -5.57
N ILE A 86 -2.79 8.67 -6.88
CA ILE A 86 -2.51 7.60 -7.83
C ILE A 86 -1.56 8.13 -8.90
N LYS A 87 -0.34 7.63 -8.88
CA LYS A 87 0.63 7.87 -9.95
C LYS A 87 0.49 6.79 -11.02
N ARG A 88 0.62 7.18 -12.30
CA ARG A 88 0.68 6.24 -13.42
C ARG A 88 1.88 5.31 -13.24
N ASP A 89 1.64 4.03 -13.39
CA ASP A 89 2.68 3.03 -13.58
C ASP A 89 2.82 2.73 -15.07
N ARG A 90 4.04 2.48 -15.55
CA ARG A 90 4.32 2.27 -16.98
C ARG A 90 3.41 1.23 -17.60
N ASP A 91 3.20 0.09 -16.92
CA ASP A 91 2.41 -1.04 -17.37
C ASP A 91 1.13 -1.23 -16.52
N GLY A 92 0.78 -0.22 -15.72
CA GLY A 92 -0.32 -0.28 -14.77
C GLY A 92 -1.68 -0.08 -15.45
N VAL A 93 -2.51 -1.13 -15.52
CA VAL A 93 -3.87 -1.04 -16.08
C VAL A 93 -4.72 -0.05 -15.31
N VAL A 94 -4.86 -0.24 -13.98
CA VAL A 94 -5.75 0.56 -13.13
C VAL A 94 -5.25 1.98 -12.93
N SER A 95 -3.95 2.17 -12.65
CA SER A 95 -3.39 3.50 -12.42
C SER A 95 -3.51 4.40 -13.66
N ASN A 96 -3.30 3.84 -14.86
CA ASN A 96 -3.48 4.58 -16.10
C ASN A 96 -4.96 4.88 -16.36
N TRP A 97 -5.84 3.87 -16.21
CA TRP A 97 -7.27 4.06 -16.41
C TRP A 97 -7.85 5.14 -15.49
N LEU A 98 -7.51 5.12 -14.20
CA LEU A 98 -7.98 6.14 -13.24
C LEU A 98 -7.48 7.54 -13.60
N ASN A 99 -6.22 7.69 -14.02
CA ASN A 99 -5.68 8.97 -14.45
C ASN A 99 -6.34 9.52 -15.72
N ASP A 100 -6.88 8.64 -16.58
CA ASP A 100 -7.53 9.03 -17.84
C ASP A 100 -9.03 9.27 -17.67
N HIS A 101 -9.72 8.57 -16.77
CA HIS A 101 -11.17 8.49 -16.77
C HIS A 101 -11.84 8.96 -15.48
N ALA A 102 -11.14 8.91 -14.32
CA ALA A 102 -11.78 9.29 -13.05
C ALA A 102 -12.17 10.77 -13.02
N GLY A 103 -13.42 11.04 -12.70
CA GLY A 103 -13.98 12.40 -12.62
C GLY A 103 -14.92 12.61 -11.44
N PRO A 104 -15.19 13.87 -11.07
CA PRO A 104 -16.17 14.20 -10.04
C PRO A 104 -17.57 13.65 -10.40
N GLY A 105 -18.18 12.95 -9.45
CA GLY A 105 -19.50 12.31 -9.63
C GLY A 105 -19.42 10.81 -9.94
N ASP A 106 -18.30 10.30 -10.41
CA ASP A 106 -18.10 8.87 -10.60
C ASP A 106 -18.15 8.12 -9.28
N ARG A 107 -18.38 6.81 -9.35
CA ARG A 107 -18.43 5.95 -8.17
C ARG A 107 -17.38 4.85 -8.27
N ILE A 108 -16.68 4.63 -7.17
CA ILE A 108 -15.69 3.58 -7.04
C ILE A 108 -16.05 2.69 -5.84
N SER A 109 -15.93 1.38 -5.99
CA SER A 109 -16.07 0.44 -4.89
C SER A 109 -14.78 0.44 -4.06
N VAL A 110 -14.91 0.75 -2.77
CA VAL A 110 -13.81 0.98 -1.83
C VAL A 110 -13.99 0.10 -0.60
N ALA A 111 -12.95 -0.62 -0.19
CA ALA A 111 -12.93 -1.35 1.08
C ALA A 111 -12.61 -0.41 2.25
N ALA A 112 -12.90 -0.85 3.48
CA ALA A 112 -12.49 -0.14 4.68
C ALA A 112 -10.96 0.09 4.71
N PRO A 113 -10.49 1.15 5.42
CA PRO A 113 -9.05 1.42 5.55
C PRO A 113 -8.30 0.27 6.23
N GLU A 114 -7.17 -0.12 5.66
CA GLU A 114 -6.28 -1.17 6.16
C GLU A 114 -4.82 -0.72 6.12
N GLY A 115 -3.92 -1.50 6.72
CA GLY A 115 -2.47 -1.29 6.65
C GLY A 115 -1.81 -1.07 8.01
N ARG A 116 -0.52 -1.45 8.07
CA ARG A 116 0.31 -1.41 9.30
C ARG A 116 1.35 -0.29 9.28
N PHE A 117 1.50 0.43 8.17
CA PHE A 117 2.45 1.55 8.04
C PHE A 117 1.95 2.78 8.78
N VAL A 118 1.80 2.67 10.07
CA VAL A 118 1.20 3.68 10.96
C VAL A 118 2.14 4.05 12.08
N ARG A 119 2.01 5.27 12.59
CA ARG A 119 2.79 5.74 13.73
C ARG A 119 2.50 4.87 14.97
N SER A 120 3.53 4.25 15.53
CA SER A 120 3.43 3.39 16.72
C SER A 120 3.57 4.15 18.05
N GLY A 121 4.19 5.33 18.03
CA GLY A 121 4.39 6.21 19.20
C GLY A 121 4.63 7.65 18.76
N LYS A 122 4.66 8.60 19.70
CA LYS A 122 4.91 10.03 19.43
C LYS A 122 6.15 10.57 20.17
N ASP A 123 6.90 9.69 20.83
CA ASP A 123 8.02 10.08 21.69
C ASP A 123 9.31 10.33 20.90
N ARG A 124 9.39 9.81 19.65
CA ARG A 124 10.56 9.93 18.78
C ARG A 124 10.28 10.87 17.61
N GLU A 125 11.33 11.48 17.05
CA GLU A 125 11.24 12.25 15.82
C GLU A 125 10.78 11.35 14.67
N LEU A 126 9.86 11.85 13.81
CA LEU A 126 9.48 11.19 12.58
C LEU A 126 10.50 11.52 11.49
N VAL A 127 11.26 10.54 11.04
CA VAL A 127 12.17 10.69 9.89
C VAL A 127 11.64 9.87 8.72
N ALA A 128 11.40 10.51 7.59
CA ALA A 128 10.78 9.88 6.45
C ALA A 128 11.66 9.95 5.19
N PHE A 129 11.62 8.86 4.43
CA PHE A 129 12.30 8.73 3.14
C PHE A 129 11.24 8.32 2.10
N ALA A 130 10.94 9.21 1.17
CA ALA A 130 9.97 8.96 0.13
C ALA A 130 10.60 8.97 -1.26
N GLY A 131 10.20 8.01 -2.11
CA GLY A 131 10.58 7.98 -3.53
C GLY A 131 9.35 8.04 -4.42
N GLY A 132 9.21 9.09 -5.24
CA GLY A 132 8.10 9.25 -6.19
C GLY A 132 6.72 9.12 -5.51
N SER A 133 5.90 8.12 -5.90
CA SER A 133 4.57 7.88 -5.30
C SER A 133 4.60 7.40 -3.86
N GLY A 134 5.75 6.95 -3.34
CA GLY A 134 5.90 6.61 -1.92
C GLY A 134 5.67 7.78 -0.97
N ILE A 135 5.56 9.00 -1.50
CA ILE A 135 5.16 10.18 -0.73
C ILE A 135 3.73 10.06 -0.17
N THR A 136 2.85 9.25 -0.74
CA THR A 136 1.42 9.25 -0.37
C THR A 136 1.18 8.88 1.09
N PRO A 137 1.64 7.74 1.63
CA PRO A 137 1.50 7.44 3.05
C PRO A 137 2.36 8.34 3.93
N VAL A 138 3.55 8.69 3.46
CA VAL A 138 4.49 9.55 4.19
C VAL A 138 3.91 10.94 4.41
N PHE A 139 3.25 11.52 3.40
CA PHE A 139 2.60 12.82 3.51
C PHE A 139 1.46 12.80 4.52
N SER A 140 0.65 11.73 4.52
CA SER A 140 -0.40 11.53 5.54
C SER A 140 0.19 11.47 6.95
N LEU A 141 1.29 10.73 7.16
CA LEU A 141 1.98 10.64 8.45
C LEU A 141 2.51 12.01 8.90
N ILE A 142 3.22 12.73 8.03
CA ILE A 142 3.83 14.04 8.36
C ILE A 142 2.77 15.08 8.71
N GLN A 143 1.72 15.22 7.90
CA GLN A 143 0.63 16.15 8.19
C GLN A 143 -0.04 15.88 9.53
N THR A 144 -0.23 14.59 9.86
CA THR A 144 -0.86 14.16 11.10
C THR A 144 0.04 14.40 12.28
N GLU A 145 1.33 14.05 12.19
CA GLU A 145 2.31 14.31 13.25
C GLU A 145 2.40 15.79 13.60
N LEU A 146 2.55 16.65 12.58
CA LEU A 146 2.66 18.10 12.77
C LEU A 146 1.39 18.73 13.34
N ALA A 147 0.21 18.15 13.08
CA ALA A 147 -1.07 18.63 13.59
C ALA A 147 -1.38 18.17 15.02
N GLU A 148 -1.02 16.93 15.37
CA GLU A 148 -1.40 16.33 16.66
C GLU A 148 -0.36 16.48 17.76
N SER A 149 0.90 16.70 17.41
CA SER A 149 1.99 16.71 18.38
C SER A 149 2.81 17.99 18.31
N ALA A 150 3.64 18.24 19.33
CA ALA A 150 4.72 19.23 19.28
C ALA A 150 6.01 18.64 18.70
N GLY A 151 5.97 17.38 18.22
CA GLY A 151 7.09 16.66 17.67
C GLY A 151 7.65 17.28 16.38
N ARG A 152 8.78 16.75 15.97
CA ARG A 152 9.47 17.14 14.73
C ARG A 152 9.28 16.07 13.68
N ALA A 153 9.25 16.49 12.42
CA ALA A 153 9.26 15.61 11.28
C ALA A 153 10.35 16.03 10.29
N ARG A 154 11.00 15.06 9.66
CA ARG A 154 11.95 15.30 8.57
C ARG A 154 11.62 14.44 7.37
N LEU A 155 11.80 14.97 6.18
CA LEU A 155 11.53 14.27 4.92
C LEU A 155 12.70 14.45 3.95
N LEU A 156 13.31 13.34 3.54
CA LEU A 156 14.10 13.28 2.31
C LEU A 156 13.20 12.72 1.20
N TYR A 157 12.92 13.55 0.18
CA TYR A 157 12.00 13.19 -0.89
C TYR A 157 12.71 13.14 -2.24
N ALA A 158 12.90 11.91 -2.72
CA ALA A 158 13.57 11.61 -3.99
C ALA A 158 12.57 11.55 -5.15
N ASN A 159 12.91 12.24 -6.22
CA ASN A 159 12.15 12.26 -7.47
C ASN A 159 13.10 12.31 -8.66
N ARG A 160 12.62 11.86 -9.82
CA ARG A 160 13.39 11.94 -11.04
C ARG A 160 13.75 13.39 -11.41
N GLU A 161 12.77 14.27 -11.35
CA GLU A 161 12.88 15.71 -11.71
C GLU A 161 11.85 16.56 -10.97
N ALA A 162 12.01 17.87 -11.02
CA ALA A 162 11.17 18.82 -10.29
C ALA A 162 9.67 18.75 -10.66
N THR A 163 9.34 18.46 -11.91
CA THR A 163 7.96 18.35 -12.43
C THR A 163 7.26 17.09 -11.96
N SER A 164 8.00 16.08 -11.47
CA SER A 164 7.48 14.83 -10.95
C SER A 164 7.22 14.82 -9.44
N VAL A 165 7.45 15.96 -8.76
CA VAL A 165 7.26 16.09 -7.31
C VAL A 165 5.78 16.24 -6.98
N ILE A 166 5.18 15.16 -6.47
CA ILE A 166 3.79 15.14 -6.00
C ILE A 166 3.69 15.97 -4.71
N PHE A 167 2.62 16.74 -4.52
CA PHE A 167 2.37 17.61 -3.35
C PHE A 167 3.40 18.73 -3.14
N ARG A 168 4.09 19.20 -4.18
CA ARG A 168 5.12 20.21 -4.03
C ARG A 168 4.65 21.43 -3.23
N GLU A 169 3.58 22.10 -3.69
CA GLU A 169 3.04 23.29 -3.03
C GLU A 169 2.57 23.03 -1.60
N ALA A 170 1.97 21.83 -1.36
CA ALA A 170 1.51 21.45 -0.04
C ALA A 170 2.67 21.18 0.94
N LEU A 171 3.77 20.59 0.45
CA LEU A 171 4.99 20.39 1.23
C LEU A 171 5.69 21.71 1.56
N ASP A 172 5.81 22.61 0.58
CA ASP A 172 6.35 23.94 0.78
C ASP A 172 5.50 24.71 1.82
N GLY A 173 4.17 24.62 1.73
CA GLY A 173 3.24 25.18 2.71
C GLY A 173 3.43 24.63 4.12
N LEU A 174 3.72 23.33 4.29
CA LEU A 174 4.03 22.74 5.59
C LEU A 174 5.36 23.29 6.18
N VAL A 175 6.37 23.53 5.32
CA VAL A 175 7.61 24.19 5.78
C VAL A 175 7.33 25.60 6.28
N ASP A 176 6.54 26.38 5.55
CA ASP A 176 6.16 27.73 5.95
C ASP A 176 5.32 27.76 7.24
N GLU A 177 4.37 26.83 7.40
CA GLU A 177 3.47 26.74 8.55
C GLU A 177 4.21 26.28 9.82
N HIS A 178 5.11 25.30 9.72
CA HIS A 178 5.69 24.63 10.88
C HIS A 178 7.15 25.00 11.19
N GLY A 179 7.83 25.74 10.29
CA GLY A 179 9.19 26.24 10.52
C GLY A 179 10.17 25.13 10.93
N ASP A 180 10.82 25.35 12.07
CA ASP A 180 11.85 24.42 12.61
C ASP A 180 11.32 23.03 12.98
N ARG A 181 10.00 22.82 12.96
CA ARG A 181 9.41 21.51 13.26
C ARG A 181 9.36 20.60 12.05
N PHE A 182 9.44 21.12 10.84
CA PHE A 182 9.42 20.33 9.60
C PHE A 182 10.65 20.60 8.74
N GLY A 183 11.53 19.62 8.62
CA GLY A 183 12.69 19.64 7.72
C GLY A 183 12.36 18.92 6.41
N LEU A 184 12.43 19.62 5.28
CA LEU A 184 12.21 19.06 3.93
C LEU A 184 13.50 19.15 3.11
N GLN A 185 13.93 18.00 2.57
CA GLN A 185 15.02 17.92 1.61
C GLN A 185 14.57 17.22 0.32
N HIS A 186 14.47 17.98 -0.77
CA HIS A 186 14.29 17.40 -2.10
C HIS A 186 15.59 16.80 -2.64
N HIS A 187 15.49 15.67 -3.31
CA HIS A 187 16.55 15.06 -4.09
C HIS A 187 16.04 14.78 -5.50
N LEU A 188 16.74 15.34 -6.51
CA LEU A 188 16.36 15.22 -7.92
C LEU A 188 17.42 14.40 -8.66
N ASP A 189 17.05 13.24 -9.17
CA ASP A 189 17.98 12.29 -9.81
C ASP A 189 18.67 12.88 -11.04
N VAL A 190 17.98 13.73 -11.81
CA VAL A 190 18.56 14.40 -13.00
C VAL A 190 19.69 15.37 -12.64
N GLU A 191 19.74 15.86 -11.41
CA GLU A 191 20.72 16.82 -10.93
C GLU A 191 21.83 16.16 -10.11
N GLN A 192 21.48 15.12 -9.32
CA GLN A 192 22.32 14.58 -8.26
C GLN A 192 22.63 13.08 -8.46
N GLY A 193 22.07 12.44 -9.51
CA GLY A 193 22.04 10.98 -9.62
C GLY A 193 21.04 10.35 -8.64
N VAL A 194 21.00 9.04 -8.56
CA VAL A 194 20.14 8.33 -7.60
C VAL A 194 20.62 8.55 -6.16
N VAL A 195 19.71 8.47 -5.20
CA VAL A 195 20.04 8.60 -3.77
C VAL A 195 21.08 7.56 -3.36
N THR A 196 22.13 8.00 -2.67
CA THR A 196 23.22 7.13 -2.20
C THR A 196 23.13 6.87 -0.69
N ALA A 197 23.80 5.80 -0.22
CA ALA A 197 23.88 5.47 1.20
C ALA A 197 24.52 6.59 2.03
N GLU A 198 25.53 7.28 1.50
CA GLU A 198 26.19 8.40 2.17
C GLU A 198 25.24 9.57 2.40
N LYS A 199 24.36 9.85 1.42
CA LYS A 199 23.34 10.90 1.54
C LYS A 199 22.32 10.57 2.63
N ILE A 200 21.89 9.31 2.70
CA ILE A 200 20.96 8.82 3.73
C ILE A 200 21.62 8.89 5.11
N ALA A 201 22.87 8.40 5.22
CA ALA A 201 23.62 8.46 6.49
C ALA A 201 23.81 9.90 6.97
N ALA A 202 24.10 10.85 6.09
CA ALA A 202 24.19 12.26 6.42
C ALA A 202 22.85 12.83 6.91
N PHE A 203 21.75 12.46 6.26
CA PHE A 203 20.40 12.93 6.61
C PHE A 203 19.96 12.42 7.99
N ILE A 204 20.16 11.11 8.28
CA ILE A 204 19.79 10.53 9.57
C ILE A 204 20.70 11.02 10.71
N ALA A 205 21.97 11.34 10.43
CA ALA A 205 22.89 11.87 11.43
C ALA A 205 22.43 13.21 12.04
N GLU A 206 21.64 13.99 11.30
CA GLU A 206 21.05 15.24 11.80
C GLU A 206 19.89 15.01 12.79
N ALA A 207 19.14 13.90 12.65
CA ALA A 207 18.02 13.54 13.52
C ALA A 207 18.48 12.67 14.71
N GLY A 208 19.56 11.91 14.51
CA GLY A 208 20.00 10.87 15.44
C GLY A 208 19.37 9.52 15.16
N THR A 209 19.99 8.46 15.71
CA THR A 209 19.55 7.06 15.48
C THR A 209 18.38 6.63 16.37
N ASP A 210 17.90 7.49 17.27
CA ASP A 210 16.69 7.26 18.09
C ASP A 210 15.45 7.87 17.43
N ALA A 211 15.34 7.81 16.10
CA ALA A 211 14.21 8.28 15.33
C ALA A 211 13.40 7.11 14.78
N ASP A 212 12.08 7.29 14.62
CA ASP A 212 11.25 6.34 13.88
C ASP A 212 11.34 6.66 12.39
N CYS A 213 11.92 5.76 11.61
CA CYS A 213 12.19 5.91 10.20
C CYS A 213 11.11 5.26 9.33
N TYR A 214 10.43 6.05 8.50
CA TYR A 214 9.38 5.59 7.59
C TYR A 214 9.84 5.67 6.15
N VAL A 215 9.83 4.54 5.44
CA VAL A 215 10.40 4.42 4.10
C VAL A 215 9.35 3.90 3.13
N CYS A 216 9.09 4.64 2.05
CA CYS A 216 8.22 4.18 0.97
C CYS A 216 8.71 4.71 -0.38
N GLY A 217 8.75 3.85 -1.40
CA GLY A 217 9.22 4.19 -2.74
C GLY A 217 9.52 2.99 -3.62
N PRO A 218 10.22 3.19 -4.73
CA PRO A 218 10.68 2.10 -5.58
C PRO A 218 11.60 1.12 -4.83
N GLY A 219 11.50 -0.19 -5.14
CA GLY A 219 12.27 -1.23 -4.46
C GLY A 219 13.76 -0.91 -4.27
N PRO A 220 14.53 -0.58 -5.33
CA PRO A 220 15.96 -0.26 -5.20
C PRO A 220 16.26 0.95 -4.31
N PHE A 221 15.37 1.96 -4.28
CA PHE A 221 15.46 3.09 -3.36
C PHE A 221 15.27 2.63 -1.92
N MET A 222 14.22 1.84 -1.65
CA MET A 222 13.92 1.33 -0.31
C MET A 222 15.05 0.44 0.22
N ASP A 223 15.59 -0.47 -0.61
CA ASP A 223 16.71 -1.35 -0.24
C ASP A 223 17.97 -0.56 0.12
N THR A 224 18.21 0.56 -0.58
CA THR A 224 19.34 1.46 -0.28
C THR A 224 19.12 2.19 1.04
N VAL A 225 17.91 2.71 1.27
CA VAL A 225 17.56 3.44 2.51
C VAL A 225 17.63 2.50 3.71
N GLU A 226 16.95 1.35 3.65
CA GLU A 226 16.92 0.36 4.73
C GLU A 226 18.33 -0.05 5.16
N ARG A 227 19.17 -0.45 4.20
CA ARG A 227 20.55 -0.83 4.50
C ARG A 227 21.35 0.32 5.13
N ALA A 228 21.25 1.52 4.58
CA ALA A 228 21.98 2.66 5.09
C ALA A 228 21.53 3.08 6.50
N LEU A 229 20.25 2.93 6.84
CA LEU A 229 19.73 3.18 8.19
C LEU A 229 20.28 2.15 9.21
N LEU A 230 20.24 0.86 8.85
CA LEU A 230 20.78 -0.21 9.67
C LEU A 230 22.31 -0.06 9.87
N ASP A 231 23.04 0.25 8.81
CA ASP A 231 24.49 0.49 8.85
C ASP A 231 24.84 1.74 9.70
N ALA A 232 23.95 2.75 9.77
CA ALA A 232 24.08 3.91 10.62
C ALA A 232 23.72 3.64 12.08
N GLY A 233 23.22 2.44 12.42
CA GLY A 233 22.88 2.01 13.77
C GLY A 233 21.44 2.33 14.21
N VAL A 234 20.55 2.62 13.27
CA VAL A 234 19.09 2.70 13.57
C VAL A 234 18.59 1.28 13.90
N PRO A 235 17.91 1.08 15.05
CA PRO A 235 17.34 -0.23 15.38
C PRO A 235 16.32 -0.69 14.33
N ALA A 236 16.35 -1.99 13.97
CA ALA A 236 15.49 -2.53 12.93
C ALA A 236 13.98 -2.32 13.23
N GLU A 237 13.58 -2.39 14.50
CA GLU A 237 12.21 -2.15 14.95
C GLU A 237 11.74 -0.69 14.80
N GLN A 238 12.67 0.23 14.51
CA GLN A 238 12.38 1.64 14.22
C GLN A 238 12.38 1.93 12.71
N VAL A 239 12.68 0.94 11.86
CA VAL A 239 12.65 1.07 10.40
C VAL A 239 11.36 0.46 9.87
N HIS A 240 10.43 1.33 9.49
CA HIS A 240 9.12 0.96 8.97
C HIS A 240 9.11 1.08 7.46
N LEU A 241 8.78 -0.02 6.77
CA LEU A 241 8.79 -0.10 5.31
C LEU A 241 7.36 -0.30 4.78
N GLU A 242 7.00 0.40 3.69
CA GLU A 242 5.80 0.08 2.91
C GLU A 242 6.15 -0.08 1.43
N ARG A 243 5.99 -1.30 0.89
CA ARG A 243 6.33 -1.65 -0.48
C ARG A 243 5.07 -1.74 -1.34
N PHE A 244 4.98 -0.94 -2.41
CA PHE A 244 3.83 -0.96 -3.34
C PHE A 244 3.95 -2.02 -4.44
N THR A 245 5.13 -2.59 -4.63
CA THR A 245 5.41 -3.47 -5.76
C THR A 245 5.10 -4.92 -5.38
N VAL A 246 4.15 -5.52 -6.08
CA VAL A 246 4.03 -6.97 -6.13
C VAL A 246 5.23 -7.49 -6.94
N ALA A 247 6.06 -8.34 -6.35
CA ALA A 247 7.15 -8.96 -7.10
C ALA A 247 6.56 -9.71 -8.32
N PRO A 248 7.13 -9.55 -9.53
CA PRO A 248 6.65 -10.29 -10.67
C PRO A 248 6.74 -11.78 -10.38
N VAL A 249 5.67 -12.52 -10.70
CA VAL A 249 5.68 -13.98 -10.59
C VAL A 249 6.82 -14.50 -11.46
N PRO A 250 7.82 -15.20 -10.89
CA PRO A 250 8.92 -15.68 -11.68
C PRO A 250 8.41 -16.65 -12.73
N THR A 251 8.78 -16.44 -13.99
CA THR A 251 8.61 -17.46 -15.04
C THR A 251 9.39 -18.71 -14.59
N PRO A 252 8.80 -19.91 -14.63
CA PRO A 252 9.50 -21.12 -14.25
C PRO A 252 10.81 -21.24 -15.06
N SER A 253 11.96 -21.17 -14.37
CA SER A 253 13.22 -21.54 -15.00
C SER A 253 13.16 -23.04 -15.34
N SER A 254 13.59 -23.40 -16.53
CA SER A 254 13.67 -24.79 -17.00
C SER A 254 14.48 -25.63 -15.99
N GLY A 255 13.80 -26.45 -15.17
CA GLY A 255 14.40 -27.29 -14.13
C GLY A 255 13.81 -27.14 -12.72
N ALA A 256 12.93 -26.17 -12.48
CA ALA A 256 12.22 -26.06 -11.20
C ALA A 256 11.15 -27.17 -11.09
N GLN A 257 11.05 -27.77 -9.90
CA GLN A 257 10.04 -28.76 -9.60
C GLN A 257 8.66 -28.16 -9.88
N VAL A 258 7.89 -28.80 -10.77
CA VAL A 258 6.59 -28.29 -11.21
C VAL A 258 5.55 -28.79 -10.21
N THR A 259 4.86 -27.88 -9.56
CA THR A 259 3.66 -28.24 -8.79
C THR A 259 2.62 -28.78 -9.76
N GLU A 260 2.07 -29.94 -9.44
CA GLU A 260 1.06 -30.63 -10.25
C GLU A 260 -0.35 -30.30 -9.75
N THR A 261 -0.57 -30.36 -8.44
CA THR A 261 -1.90 -30.20 -7.84
C THR A 261 -1.90 -29.28 -6.62
N VAL A 262 -3.01 -28.58 -6.46
CA VAL A 262 -3.30 -27.69 -5.33
C VAL A 262 -4.61 -28.13 -4.68
N THR A 263 -4.56 -28.49 -3.39
CA THR A 263 -5.74 -28.80 -2.58
C THR A 263 -6.04 -27.64 -1.65
N ILE A 264 -7.26 -27.15 -1.71
CA ILE A 264 -7.74 -25.96 -1.02
C ILE A 264 -8.88 -26.33 -0.11
N GLU A 265 -8.84 -25.93 1.15
CA GLU A 265 -9.92 -26.11 2.09
C GLU A 265 -10.42 -24.74 2.56
N LEU A 266 -11.71 -24.49 2.37
CA LEU A 266 -12.40 -23.26 2.75
C LEU A 266 -13.84 -23.60 3.17
N ASP A 267 -14.31 -23.11 4.31
CA ASP A 267 -15.69 -23.30 4.80
C ASP A 267 -16.16 -24.78 4.83
N ARG A 268 -15.24 -25.72 5.14
CA ARG A 268 -15.46 -27.19 5.11
C ARG A 268 -15.63 -27.78 3.71
N GLU A 269 -15.44 -27.02 2.68
CA GLU A 269 -15.33 -27.49 1.32
C GLU A 269 -13.86 -27.77 0.99
N THR A 270 -13.56 -28.92 0.38
CA THR A 270 -12.21 -29.28 -0.07
C THR A 270 -12.23 -29.46 -1.58
N VAL A 271 -11.41 -28.71 -2.28
CA VAL A 271 -11.31 -28.75 -3.75
C VAL A 271 -9.84 -29.01 -4.13
N THR A 272 -9.62 -29.96 -5.04
CA THR A 272 -8.30 -30.20 -5.63
C THR A 272 -8.34 -29.87 -7.11
N VAL A 273 -7.39 -29.07 -7.56
CA VAL A 273 -7.26 -28.62 -8.96
C VAL A 273 -5.83 -28.77 -9.44
N ASP A 274 -5.68 -28.92 -10.77
CA ASP A 274 -4.36 -28.91 -11.41
C ASP A 274 -3.77 -27.49 -11.29
N TYR A 275 -2.49 -27.43 -10.89
CA TYR A 275 -1.81 -26.15 -10.75
C TYR A 275 -1.54 -25.52 -12.12
N ARG A 276 -1.84 -24.24 -12.23
CA ARG A 276 -1.42 -23.43 -13.38
C ARG A 276 -0.15 -22.67 -13.04
N ALA A 277 0.93 -22.99 -13.72
CA ALA A 277 2.22 -22.37 -13.50
C ALA A 277 2.14 -20.83 -13.51
N GLY A 278 2.77 -20.23 -12.53
CA GLY A 278 2.81 -18.77 -12.39
C GLY A 278 1.60 -18.16 -11.63
N HIS A 279 0.66 -18.96 -11.16
CA HIS A 279 -0.47 -18.46 -10.36
C HIS A 279 -0.18 -18.56 -8.86
N THR A 280 -0.66 -17.56 -8.12
CA THR A 280 -0.64 -17.59 -6.66
C THR A 280 -1.70 -18.55 -6.10
N LEU A 281 -1.57 -18.96 -4.84
CA LEU A 281 -2.56 -19.82 -4.19
C LEU A 281 -3.96 -19.18 -4.16
N LEU A 282 -4.05 -17.86 -3.98
CA LEU A 282 -5.32 -17.13 -4.06
C LEU A 282 -5.94 -17.20 -5.47
N GLN A 283 -5.12 -17.05 -6.51
CA GLN A 283 -5.60 -17.18 -7.88
C GLN A 283 -6.10 -18.60 -8.18
N MET A 284 -5.41 -19.63 -7.66
CA MET A 284 -5.86 -21.02 -7.78
C MET A 284 -7.19 -21.25 -7.06
N ALA A 285 -7.38 -20.68 -5.86
CA ALA A 285 -8.65 -20.77 -5.14
C ALA A 285 -9.82 -20.15 -5.92
N ARG A 286 -9.61 -18.97 -6.50
CA ARG A 286 -10.62 -18.31 -7.36
C ARG A 286 -10.94 -19.12 -8.63
N MET A 287 -9.91 -19.68 -9.26
CA MET A 287 -10.10 -20.54 -10.45
C MET A 287 -10.83 -21.84 -10.11
N ALA A 288 -10.71 -22.33 -8.87
CA ALA A 288 -11.48 -23.45 -8.34
C ALA A 288 -12.94 -23.05 -8.01
N GLY A 289 -13.32 -21.78 -8.18
CA GLY A 289 -14.67 -21.27 -7.89
C GLY A 289 -14.90 -20.91 -6.42
N LEU A 290 -13.87 -20.95 -5.59
CA LEU A 290 -13.98 -20.62 -4.17
C LEU A 290 -13.93 -19.09 -3.93
N ARG A 291 -14.71 -18.61 -2.98
CA ARG A 291 -14.69 -17.21 -2.52
C ARG A 291 -13.64 -17.02 -1.41
N ALA A 292 -12.38 -17.24 -1.75
CA ALA A 292 -11.30 -17.07 -0.82
C ALA A 292 -11.20 -15.62 -0.31
N PRO A 293 -11.00 -15.40 1.01
CA PRO A 293 -10.90 -14.07 1.57
C PRO A 293 -9.70 -13.32 0.99
N SER A 294 -9.88 -12.07 0.60
CA SER A 294 -8.80 -11.26 0.03
C SER A 294 -9.21 -9.79 -0.04
N SER A 295 -8.25 -8.90 0.18
CA SER A 295 -8.43 -7.45 0.09
C SER A 295 -7.31 -6.81 -0.73
N CYS A 296 -6.11 -6.61 -0.18
CA CYS A 296 -5.02 -5.84 -0.80
C CYS A 296 -4.37 -6.51 -2.01
N GLU A 297 -4.24 -7.82 -2.02
CA GLU A 297 -3.50 -8.65 -2.99
C GLU A 297 -2.01 -8.29 -3.14
N THR A 298 -1.46 -7.54 -2.18
CA THR A 298 -0.05 -7.13 -2.13
C THR A 298 0.76 -7.80 -1.02
N GLY A 299 0.10 -8.60 -0.15
CA GLY A 299 0.75 -9.28 0.97
C GLY A 299 0.79 -8.48 2.27
N SER A 300 0.08 -7.35 2.35
CA SER A 300 0.22 -6.40 3.47
C SER A 300 -0.94 -6.43 4.48
N CYS A 301 -2.16 -6.88 4.09
CA CYS A 301 -3.34 -6.78 4.97
C CYS A 301 -3.60 -8.01 5.83
N GLY A 302 -3.09 -9.18 5.46
CA GLY A 302 -3.36 -10.42 6.16
C GLY A 302 -4.72 -11.07 5.87
N THR A 303 -5.63 -10.41 5.12
CA THR A 303 -6.98 -10.94 4.86
C THR A 303 -6.98 -12.31 4.17
N CYS A 304 -5.96 -12.63 3.38
CA CYS A 304 -5.84 -13.89 2.65
C CYS A 304 -4.90 -14.90 3.33
N ILE A 305 -4.69 -14.79 4.64
CA ILE A 305 -3.86 -15.75 5.38
C ILE A 305 -4.49 -17.14 5.30
N ALA A 306 -3.66 -18.15 5.08
CA ALA A 306 -4.00 -19.55 5.12
C ALA A 306 -2.84 -20.38 5.68
N LEU A 307 -3.14 -21.52 6.25
CA LEU A 307 -2.15 -22.46 6.76
C LEU A 307 -1.82 -23.52 5.68
N VAL A 308 -0.56 -23.63 5.30
CA VAL A 308 -0.06 -24.74 4.48
C VAL A 308 0.10 -25.98 5.36
N THR A 309 -0.72 -27.00 5.11
CA THR A 309 -0.72 -28.25 5.87
C THR A 309 0.08 -29.37 5.22
N GLU A 310 0.29 -29.29 3.91
CA GLU A 310 1.13 -30.22 3.14
C GLU A 310 1.83 -29.48 2.02
N GLY A 311 3.11 -29.78 1.80
CA GLY A 311 3.93 -29.15 0.75
C GLY A 311 4.55 -27.83 1.20
N GLU A 312 5.04 -27.06 0.24
CA GLU A 312 5.79 -25.82 0.47
C GLU A 312 5.34 -24.71 -0.49
N ALA A 313 5.37 -23.49 -0.03
CA ALA A 313 5.15 -22.29 -0.84
C ALA A 313 6.22 -21.22 -0.54
N ARG A 314 6.53 -20.41 -1.54
CA ARG A 314 7.40 -19.25 -1.40
C ARG A 314 6.58 -17.98 -1.49
N LEU A 315 6.77 -17.08 -0.55
CA LEU A 315 6.17 -15.75 -0.58
C LEU A 315 6.94 -14.82 -1.53
N LEU A 316 6.21 -14.13 -2.39
CA LEU A 316 6.75 -13.10 -3.30
C LEU A 316 6.93 -11.78 -2.55
N ASN A 317 5.98 -11.45 -1.70
CA ASN A 317 5.99 -10.34 -0.77
C ASN A 317 5.24 -10.73 0.50
N ASN A 318 5.68 -10.22 1.65
CA ASN A 318 5.03 -10.47 2.94
C ASN A 318 5.34 -9.34 3.92
N ASP A 319 4.36 -8.49 4.15
CA ASP A 319 4.38 -7.43 5.16
C ASP A 319 3.35 -7.73 6.29
N ALA A 320 2.62 -8.85 6.18
CA ALA A 320 1.52 -9.18 7.07
C ALA A 320 1.88 -10.21 8.15
N LEU A 321 2.79 -11.14 7.85
CA LEU A 321 3.20 -12.23 8.74
C LEU A 321 4.62 -11.98 9.25
N ASP A 322 4.88 -12.31 10.49
CA ASP A 322 6.23 -12.34 11.05
C ASP A 322 6.97 -13.65 10.70
N GLU A 323 8.25 -13.75 11.10
CA GLU A 323 9.08 -14.92 10.76
C GLU A 323 8.60 -16.18 11.47
N ASP A 324 8.07 -16.08 12.69
CA ASP A 324 7.56 -17.21 13.45
C ASP A 324 6.26 -17.74 12.84
N GLU A 325 5.34 -16.87 12.44
CA GLU A 325 4.11 -17.21 11.73
C GLU A 325 4.39 -17.90 10.38
N VAL A 326 5.37 -17.42 9.62
CA VAL A 326 5.80 -18.08 8.38
C VAL A 326 6.44 -19.43 8.65
N ALA A 327 7.23 -19.57 9.71
CA ALA A 327 7.83 -20.85 10.12
C ALA A 327 6.79 -21.88 10.58
N GLU A 328 5.66 -21.44 11.13
CA GLU A 328 4.51 -22.29 11.46
C GLU A 328 3.67 -22.72 10.24
N GLY A 329 4.01 -22.22 9.04
CA GLY A 329 3.38 -22.58 7.77
C GLY A 329 2.28 -21.62 7.32
N LEU A 330 2.10 -20.48 7.98
CA LEU A 330 1.16 -19.46 7.53
C LEU A 330 1.68 -18.76 6.27
N VAL A 331 0.79 -18.49 5.34
CA VAL A 331 1.10 -17.79 4.09
C VAL A 331 0.03 -16.76 3.77
N VAL A 332 0.43 -15.65 3.16
CA VAL A 332 -0.50 -14.75 2.47
C VAL A 332 -0.72 -15.28 1.06
N THR A 333 -1.85 -15.93 0.83
CA THR A 333 -2.11 -16.70 -0.40
C THR A 333 -2.06 -15.87 -1.69
N CYS A 334 -2.32 -14.57 -1.60
CA CYS A 334 -2.20 -13.64 -2.73
C CYS A 334 -0.75 -13.47 -3.23
N GLN A 335 0.23 -13.78 -2.39
CA GLN A 335 1.66 -13.67 -2.67
C GLN A 335 2.41 -15.01 -2.55
N ALA A 336 1.70 -16.12 -2.34
CA ALA A 336 2.28 -17.44 -2.18
C ALA A 336 2.30 -18.20 -3.51
N ILE A 337 3.48 -18.65 -3.93
CA ILE A 337 3.69 -19.52 -5.10
C ILE A 337 4.11 -20.91 -4.59
N PRO A 338 3.40 -21.97 -4.96
CA PRO A 338 3.77 -23.32 -4.54
C PRO A 338 5.12 -23.74 -5.13
N THR A 339 5.92 -24.47 -4.32
CA THR A 339 7.28 -24.92 -4.67
C THR A 339 7.47 -26.43 -4.57
N SER A 340 6.49 -27.14 -3.99
CA SER A 340 6.45 -28.62 -3.91
C SER A 340 5.56 -29.21 -5.02
N PRO A 341 5.69 -30.52 -5.36
CA PRO A 341 4.85 -31.17 -6.38
C PRO A 341 3.36 -31.12 -6.09
N THR A 342 3.00 -31.20 -4.82
CA THR A 342 1.63 -31.06 -4.33
C THR A 342 1.63 -30.06 -3.17
N ILE A 343 0.57 -29.31 -3.03
CA ILE A 343 0.37 -28.41 -1.89
C ILE A 343 -1.06 -28.49 -1.39
N ARG A 344 -1.23 -28.46 -0.07
CA ARG A 344 -2.53 -28.33 0.58
C ARG A 344 -2.50 -27.15 1.55
N PHE A 345 -3.51 -26.32 1.49
CA PHE A 345 -3.67 -25.21 2.42
C PHE A 345 -5.12 -24.99 2.80
N VAL A 346 -5.31 -24.44 4.01
CA VAL A 346 -6.61 -24.28 4.67
C VAL A 346 -6.77 -22.81 5.03
N TYR A 347 -7.89 -22.21 4.63
CA TYR A 347 -8.34 -20.93 5.18
C TYR A 347 -9.09 -21.18 6.48
N GLU A 348 -8.76 -20.43 7.52
CA GLU A 348 -9.46 -20.47 8.81
C GLU A 348 -10.77 -19.67 8.80
#